data_392f799c1a0f63af7dae1f5e8a0aa371
#
_entry.id   392f799c1a0f63af7dae1f5e8a0aa371
#
_cell.length_a   1.000
_cell.length_b   1.000
_cell.length_c   1.000
_cell.angle_alpha   90.00
_cell.angle_beta   90.00
_cell.angle_gamma   90.00
#
_symmetry.space_group_name_H-M   'P 1'
#
loop_
_entity.id
_entity.type
_entity.pdbx_description
1 polymer ?
#
loop_
_entity_poly.entity_id
_entity_poly.type
_entity_poly.pdbx_seq_one_letter_code
_entity_poly.pdbx_strand_id
1 'polypeptide(L)'
;MSNYIHPATLEAAIAVASNLLPDDYREITEGHGHDPENALVVGINNCDSVYFKVPDGQLAGMAGVSPDGKIWMVCTPAIEDYPVTFAREAKRYVEGRKEKLLWNIVDKRNKVHIKLLRFLGFKFLREVKHGPNQLSFMEFCKANGPFSNIRSR
;
A
#
# COMPACT_ATOMS: atom_id res chain seq x y z
N MET A 1 -6.28 -12.89 -14.93
CA MET A 1 -6.53 -12.97 -13.47
C MET A 1 -5.29 -13.45 -12.75
N SER A 2 -4.91 -12.78 -11.72
CA SER A 2 -3.78 -13.18 -10.92
C SER A 2 -4.21 -14.19 -9.86
N ASN A 3 -3.40 -15.22 -9.64
CA ASN A 3 -3.61 -16.16 -8.54
C ASN A 3 -3.08 -15.62 -7.22
N TYR A 4 -2.45 -14.44 -7.24
CA TYR A 4 -1.78 -13.86 -6.08
C TYR A 4 -2.56 -12.69 -5.47
N ILE A 5 -3.62 -12.22 -6.12
CA ILE A 5 -4.43 -11.10 -5.64
C ILE A 5 -5.85 -11.60 -5.39
N HIS A 6 -6.35 -11.40 -4.18
CA HIS A 6 -7.66 -11.89 -3.75
C HIS A 6 -8.44 -10.80 -3.02
N PRO A 7 -9.78 -10.84 -3.08
CA PRO A 7 -10.58 -9.91 -2.27
C PRO A 7 -10.22 -10.00 -0.79
N ALA A 8 -10.13 -8.87 -0.11
CA ALA A 8 -9.76 -8.82 1.30
C ALA A 8 -10.77 -9.54 2.18
N THR A 9 -10.26 -10.18 3.22
CA THR A 9 -11.08 -10.85 4.25
C THR A 9 -10.63 -10.38 5.63
N LEU A 10 -11.50 -10.50 6.61
CA LEU A 10 -11.16 -10.17 8.00
C LEU A 10 -10.00 -11.05 8.48
N GLU A 11 -10.02 -12.33 8.13
CA GLU A 11 -8.97 -13.26 8.53
C GLU A 11 -7.61 -12.84 7.99
N ALA A 12 -7.56 -12.42 6.71
CA ALA A 12 -6.32 -11.92 6.12
C ALA A 12 -5.85 -10.65 6.80
N ALA A 13 -6.77 -9.74 7.14
CA ALA A 13 -6.42 -8.49 7.83
C ALA A 13 -5.78 -8.77 9.18
N ILE A 14 -6.34 -9.69 9.97
CA ILE A 14 -5.79 -10.07 11.27
C ILE A 14 -4.40 -10.69 11.11
N ALA A 15 -4.26 -11.60 10.15
CA ALA A 15 -2.98 -12.28 9.91
C ALA A 15 -1.89 -11.32 9.45
N VAL A 16 -2.22 -10.42 8.52
CA VAL A 16 -1.26 -9.43 8.02
C VAL A 16 -0.88 -8.45 9.13
N ALA A 17 -1.86 -7.96 9.88
CA ALA A 17 -1.62 -7.01 10.97
C ALA A 17 -0.67 -7.56 12.03
N SER A 18 -0.69 -8.86 12.26
CA SER A 18 0.17 -9.52 13.27
C SER A 18 1.57 -9.85 12.75
N ASN A 19 1.84 -9.61 11.46
CA ASN A 19 3.13 -9.98 10.85
C ASN A 19 3.64 -8.92 9.88
N LEU A 20 3.46 -7.65 10.21
CA LEU A 20 3.91 -6.55 9.35
C LEU A 20 5.43 -6.43 9.31
N LEU A 21 5.95 -5.94 8.19
CA LEU A 21 7.34 -5.46 8.14
C LEU A 21 7.53 -4.37 9.21
N PRO A 22 8.71 -4.30 9.83
CA PRO A 22 8.97 -3.33 10.90
C PRO A 22 8.67 -1.89 10.51
N ASP A 23 9.00 -1.48 9.30
CA ASP A 23 8.76 -0.11 8.85
C ASP A 23 7.27 0.19 8.68
N ASP A 24 6.49 -0.78 8.18
CA ASP A 24 5.05 -0.63 8.07
C ASP A 24 4.40 -0.57 9.45
N TYR A 25 4.87 -1.40 10.37
CA TYR A 25 4.39 -1.38 11.75
C TYR A 25 4.63 -0.01 12.40
N ARG A 26 5.84 0.54 12.23
CA ARG A 26 6.17 1.86 12.78
C ARG A 26 5.35 2.97 12.13
N GLU A 27 5.12 2.90 10.84
CA GLU A 27 4.31 3.90 10.18
C GLU A 27 2.90 3.94 10.74
N ILE A 28 2.28 2.77 10.95
CA ILE A 28 0.93 2.70 11.49
C ILE A 28 0.89 3.16 12.95
N THR A 29 1.81 2.67 13.78
CA THR A 29 1.77 2.94 15.23
C THR A 29 2.32 4.31 15.60
N GLU A 30 3.51 4.64 15.15
CA GLU A 30 4.17 5.91 15.49
C GLU A 30 3.77 7.03 14.55
N GLY A 31 3.61 6.71 13.27
CA GLY A 31 3.28 7.71 12.25
C GLY A 31 1.82 8.13 12.29
N HIS A 32 0.92 7.18 12.21
CA HIS A 32 -0.53 7.46 12.22
C HIS A 32 -1.14 7.40 13.61
N GLY A 33 -0.49 6.79 14.56
CA GLY A 33 -1.02 6.64 15.92
C GLY A 33 -2.14 5.63 16.04
N HIS A 34 -2.12 4.59 15.21
CA HIS A 34 -3.18 3.58 15.16
C HIS A 34 -2.68 2.21 15.61
N ASP A 35 -3.63 1.37 16.03
CA ASP A 35 -3.39 -0.04 16.23
C ASP A 35 -3.43 -0.73 14.86
N PRO A 36 -2.45 -1.59 14.51
CA PRO A 36 -2.40 -2.21 13.19
C PRO A 36 -3.65 -3.02 12.82
N GLU A 37 -4.16 -3.84 13.72
CA GLU A 37 -5.34 -4.63 13.43
C GLU A 37 -6.55 -3.74 13.16
N ASN A 38 -6.79 -2.76 14.03
CA ASN A 38 -7.88 -1.82 13.84
C ASN A 38 -7.74 -1.03 12.54
N ALA A 39 -6.53 -0.60 12.20
CA ALA A 39 -6.28 0.16 10.98
C ALA A 39 -6.65 -0.66 9.74
N LEU A 40 -6.27 -1.94 9.69
CA LEU A 40 -6.59 -2.79 8.55
C LEU A 40 -8.07 -3.14 8.49
N VAL A 41 -8.71 -3.39 9.61
CA VAL A 41 -10.15 -3.65 9.65
C VAL A 41 -10.94 -2.44 9.14
N VAL A 42 -10.58 -1.24 9.61
CA VAL A 42 -11.19 0.00 9.13
C VAL A 42 -10.94 0.14 7.62
N GLY A 43 -9.72 -0.15 7.17
CA GLY A 43 -9.37 -0.07 5.76
C GLY A 43 -10.25 -0.97 4.89
N ILE A 44 -10.41 -2.24 5.25
CA ILE A 44 -11.21 -3.16 4.44
C ILE A 44 -12.71 -2.82 4.45
N ASN A 45 -13.19 -2.16 5.51
CA ASN A 45 -14.58 -1.76 5.60
C ASN A 45 -14.90 -0.51 4.78
N ASN A 46 -13.91 0.33 4.51
CA ASN A 46 -14.12 1.63 3.87
C ASN A 46 -13.50 1.72 2.47
N CYS A 47 -12.76 0.72 2.05
CA CYS A 47 -12.03 0.74 0.79
C CYS A 47 -12.28 -0.55 0.00
N ASP A 48 -12.13 -0.45 -1.32
CA ASP A 48 -12.04 -1.63 -2.17
C ASP A 48 -10.66 -2.24 -1.91
N SER A 49 -10.62 -3.40 -1.28
CA SER A 49 -9.40 -3.93 -0.70
C SER A 49 -9.11 -5.36 -1.15
N VAL A 50 -7.81 -5.66 -1.22
CA VAL A 50 -7.32 -7.00 -1.61
C VAL A 50 -6.23 -7.44 -0.65
N TYR A 51 -5.96 -8.76 -0.63
CA TYR A 51 -4.74 -9.26 -0.05
C TYR A 51 -3.89 -9.95 -1.12
N PHE A 52 -2.58 -9.98 -0.89
CA PHE A 52 -1.61 -10.58 -1.80
C PHE A 52 -1.04 -11.86 -1.19
N LYS A 53 -0.86 -12.87 -2.05
CA LYS A 53 -0.07 -14.05 -1.71
C LYS A 53 1.19 -14.08 -2.57
N VAL A 54 2.18 -14.83 -2.11
CA VAL A 54 3.39 -15.16 -2.88
C VAL A 54 3.33 -16.64 -3.27
N PRO A 55 4.24 -17.11 -4.18
CA PRO A 55 4.14 -18.46 -4.74
C PRO A 55 4.06 -19.61 -3.74
N ASP A 56 4.63 -19.48 -2.54
CA ASP A 56 4.55 -20.53 -1.52
C ASP A 56 3.29 -20.47 -0.68
N GLY A 57 2.36 -19.57 -1.00
CA GLY A 57 1.08 -19.46 -0.32
C GLY A 57 1.05 -18.54 0.89
N GLN A 58 2.18 -17.95 1.27
CA GLN A 58 2.20 -16.99 2.38
C GLN A 58 1.47 -15.71 2.04
N LEU A 59 0.80 -15.12 3.04
CA LEU A 59 0.25 -13.79 2.92
C LEU A 59 1.38 -12.77 2.85
N ALA A 60 1.40 -11.99 1.77
CA ALA A 60 2.49 -11.04 1.52
C ALA A 60 2.10 -9.60 1.84
N GLY A 61 0.82 -9.30 1.90
CA GLY A 61 0.37 -7.96 2.20
C GLY A 61 -1.08 -7.72 1.87
N MET A 62 -1.49 -6.47 2.04
CA MET A 62 -2.83 -6.02 1.71
C MET A 62 -2.76 -4.63 1.12
N ALA A 63 -3.76 -4.28 0.34
CA ALA A 63 -3.90 -2.95 -0.23
C ALA A 63 -5.37 -2.59 -0.34
N GLY A 64 -5.65 -1.30 -0.37
CA GLY A 64 -7.01 -0.82 -0.59
C GLY A 64 -7.01 0.58 -1.18
N VAL A 65 -8.14 0.92 -1.80
CA VAL A 65 -8.34 2.24 -2.40
C VAL A 65 -9.71 2.74 -2.00
N SER A 66 -9.76 3.92 -1.39
CA SER A 66 -11.02 4.56 -1.02
C SER A 66 -11.71 5.14 -2.25
N PRO A 67 -13.01 5.50 -2.15
CA PRO A 67 -13.73 6.08 -3.30
C PRO A 67 -13.08 7.35 -3.87
N ASP A 68 -12.33 8.10 -3.07
CA ASP A 68 -11.65 9.32 -3.53
C ASP A 68 -10.21 9.09 -4.02
N GLY A 69 -9.78 7.83 -4.14
CA GLY A 69 -8.47 7.49 -4.68
C GLY A 69 -7.34 7.38 -3.67
N LYS A 70 -7.64 7.44 -2.39
CA LYS A 70 -6.61 7.27 -1.35
C LYS A 70 -6.21 5.81 -1.29
N ILE A 71 -4.96 5.52 -1.66
CA ILE A 71 -4.43 4.16 -1.73
C ILE A 71 -3.53 3.87 -0.54
N TRP A 72 -3.65 2.67 0.01
CA TRP A 72 -2.76 2.20 1.06
C TRP A 72 -2.30 0.78 0.75
N MET A 73 -1.13 0.42 1.25
CA MET A 73 -0.56 -0.91 1.09
C MET A 73 0.36 -1.20 2.27
N VAL A 74 0.27 -2.41 2.81
CA VAL A 74 1.15 -2.90 3.87
C VAL A 74 1.65 -4.28 3.51
N CYS A 75 2.85 -4.63 3.98
CA CYS A 75 3.51 -5.86 3.59
C CYS A 75 3.99 -6.65 4.80
N THR A 76 4.20 -7.94 4.57
CA THR A 76 4.81 -8.87 5.53
C THR A 76 6.20 -9.25 5.05
N PRO A 77 7.01 -9.91 5.91
CA PRO A 77 8.33 -10.40 5.48
C PRO A 77 8.31 -11.39 4.32
N ALA A 78 7.15 -11.96 3.98
CA ALA A 78 7.04 -12.88 2.85
C ALA A 78 7.47 -12.25 1.52
N ILE A 79 7.40 -10.91 1.40
CA ILE A 79 7.85 -10.24 0.17
C ILE A 79 9.35 -10.36 -0.04
N GLU A 80 10.11 -10.61 1.03
CA GLU A 80 11.56 -10.73 0.95
C GLU A 80 12.00 -12.02 0.24
N ASP A 81 11.15 -13.05 0.28
CA ASP A 81 11.43 -14.32 -0.39
C ASP A 81 11.07 -14.27 -1.88
N TYR A 82 10.14 -13.40 -2.26
CA TYR A 82 9.65 -13.30 -3.63
C TYR A 82 9.49 -11.83 -4.06
N PRO A 83 10.58 -11.04 -3.99
CA PRO A 83 10.45 -9.60 -4.21
C PRO A 83 10.01 -9.23 -5.64
N VAL A 84 10.47 -9.97 -6.64
CA VAL A 84 10.12 -9.68 -8.04
C VAL A 84 8.65 -10.02 -8.30
N THR A 85 8.20 -11.17 -7.83
CA THR A 85 6.79 -11.58 -8.00
C THR A 85 5.87 -10.59 -7.31
N PHE A 86 6.17 -10.23 -6.08
CA PHE A 86 5.35 -9.29 -5.34
C PHE A 86 5.29 -7.92 -6.02
N ALA A 87 6.44 -7.38 -6.40
CA ALA A 87 6.50 -6.06 -7.03
C ALA A 87 5.70 -6.04 -8.35
N ARG A 88 5.80 -7.12 -9.13
CA ARG A 88 5.05 -7.24 -10.39
C ARG A 88 3.54 -7.29 -10.14
N GLU A 89 3.11 -8.04 -9.13
CA GLU A 89 1.68 -8.13 -8.81
C GLU A 89 1.15 -6.82 -8.24
N ALA A 90 1.92 -6.14 -7.42
CA ALA A 90 1.56 -4.82 -6.91
C ALA A 90 1.41 -3.82 -8.06
N LYS A 91 2.31 -3.86 -9.03
CA LYS A 91 2.24 -2.99 -10.21
C LYS A 91 1.00 -3.28 -11.03
N ARG A 92 0.68 -4.55 -11.24
CA ARG A 92 -0.55 -4.96 -11.94
C ARG A 92 -1.79 -4.43 -11.23
N TYR A 93 -1.81 -4.52 -9.90
CA TYR A 93 -2.93 -4.00 -9.10
C TYR A 93 -3.09 -2.50 -9.28
N VAL A 94 -2.01 -1.74 -9.16
CA VAL A 94 -2.06 -0.28 -9.28
C VAL A 94 -2.47 0.15 -10.70
N GLU A 95 -1.89 -0.48 -11.71
CA GLU A 95 -2.19 -0.13 -13.11
C GLU A 95 -3.61 -0.50 -13.51
N GLY A 96 -4.18 -1.51 -12.85
CA GLY A 96 -5.56 -1.94 -13.10
C GLY A 96 -6.62 -1.11 -12.40
N ARG A 97 -6.22 -0.13 -11.56
CA ARG A 97 -7.20 0.69 -10.85
C ARG A 97 -7.87 1.69 -11.80
N LYS A 98 -9.13 1.96 -11.53
CA LYS A 98 -9.98 2.83 -12.35
C LYS A 98 -9.96 4.30 -11.91
N GLU A 99 -9.47 4.59 -10.71
CA GLU A 99 -9.41 5.95 -10.19
C GLU A 99 -8.47 6.80 -11.05
N LYS A 100 -8.86 8.04 -11.34
CA LYS A 100 -8.04 8.95 -12.15
C LYS A 100 -6.78 9.39 -11.42
N LEU A 101 -6.86 9.49 -10.10
CA LEU A 101 -5.73 9.88 -9.25
C LEU A 101 -5.67 8.98 -8.04
N LEU A 102 -4.52 8.36 -7.84
CA LEU A 102 -4.20 7.61 -6.62
C LEU A 102 -3.24 8.47 -5.80
N TRP A 103 -3.47 8.55 -4.49
CA TRP A 103 -2.68 9.44 -3.63
C TRP A 103 -2.66 8.95 -2.20
N ASN A 104 -1.65 9.36 -1.45
CA ASN A 104 -1.57 9.21 0.00
C ASN A 104 -0.28 9.88 0.50
N ILE A 105 0.07 9.59 1.74
CA ILE A 105 1.34 9.98 2.34
C ILE A 105 2.04 8.72 2.84
N VAL A 106 3.37 8.76 2.90
CA VAL A 106 4.20 7.66 3.39
C VAL A 106 5.21 8.21 4.39
N ASP A 107 5.41 7.49 5.48
CA ASP A 107 6.42 7.84 6.48
C ASP A 107 7.79 7.89 5.81
N LYS A 108 8.49 9.00 5.97
CA LYS A 108 9.80 9.22 5.33
C LYS A 108 10.83 8.18 5.75
N ARG A 109 10.65 7.55 6.91
CA ARG A 109 11.52 6.48 7.40
C ARG A 109 11.26 5.13 6.73
N ASN A 110 10.10 4.97 6.10
CA ASN A 110 9.70 3.69 5.48
C ASN A 110 10.34 3.54 4.10
N LYS A 111 11.64 3.26 4.08
CA LYS A 111 12.44 3.21 2.86
C LYS A 111 12.00 2.09 1.91
N VAL A 112 11.60 0.95 2.44
CA VAL A 112 11.13 -0.18 1.63
C VAL A 112 9.88 0.23 0.85
N HIS A 113 8.93 0.87 1.52
CA HIS A 113 7.69 1.31 0.88
C HIS A 113 7.94 2.42 -0.15
N ILE A 114 8.82 3.37 0.18
CA ILE A 114 9.20 4.45 -0.76
C ILE A 114 9.80 3.87 -2.03
N LYS A 115 10.68 2.88 -1.90
CA LYS A 115 11.28 2.22 -3.05
C LYS A 115 10.22 1.53 -3.90
N LEU A 116 9.28 0.84 -3.26
CA LEU A 116 8.17 0.19 -3.96
C LEU A 116 7.31 1.22 -4.70
N LEU A 117 6.95 2.33 -4.04
CA LEU A 117 6.16 3.39 -4.67
C LEU A 117 6.81 3.95 -5.92
N ARG A 118 8.14 4.15 -5.90
CA ARG A 118 8.87 4.59 -7.09
C ARG A 118 8.76 3.57 -8.22
N PHE A 119 8.94 2.31 -7.91
CA PHE A 119 8.79 1.23 -8.90
C PHE A 119 7.39 1.22 -9.50
N LEU A 120 6.37 1.48 -8.67
CA LEU A 120 4.97 1.50 -9.10
C LEU A 120 4.61 2.74 -9.94
N GLY A 121 5.50 3.71 -10.04
CA GLY A 121 5.31 4.89 -10.86
C GLY A 121 4.72 6.08 -10.14
N PHE A 122 4.69 6.07 -8.81
CA PHE A 122 4.21 7.23 -8.05
C PHE A 122 5.24 8.34 -8.04
N LYS A 123 4.77 9.58 -8.01
CA LYS A 123 5.59 10.78 -7.88
C LYS A 123 5.46 11.32 -6.47
N PHE A 124 6.57 11.79 -5.92
CA PHE A 124 6.60 12.41 -4.61
C PHE A 124 6.49 13.93 -4.77
N LEU A 125 5.62 14.54 -3.97
CA LEU A 125 5.27 15.95 -4.12
C LEU A 125 5.98 16.84 -3.09
N ARG A 126 5.70 16.61 -1.82
CA ARG A 126 6.28 17.44 -0.75
C ARG A 126 6.29 16.67 0.56
N GLU A 127 7.08 17.19 1.49
CA GLU A 127 7.14 16.67 2.86
C GLU A 127 6.07 17.37 3.70
N VAL A 128 5.37 16.60 4.53
CA VAL A 128 4.38 17.13 5.48
C VAL A 128 4.61 16.52 6.85
N LYS A 129 4.24 17.24 7.90
CA LYS A 129 4.22 16.70 9.26
C LYS A 129 2.86 16.05 9.51
N HIS A 130 2.86 14.91 10.17
CA HIS A 130 1.63 14.14 10.33
C HIS A 130 1.63 13.33 11.62
N GLY A 131 0.42 13.08 12.11
CA GLY A 131 0.15 12.19 13.23
C GLY A 131 0.46 12.78 14.60
N PRO A 132 0.27 11.98 15.66
CA PRO A 132 0.44 12.47 17.03
C PRO A 132 1.86 12.89 17.37
N ASN A 133 2.85 12.33 16.66
CA ASN A 133 4.25 12.65 16.89
C ASN A 133 4.82 13.64 15.88
N GLN A 134 3.97 14.18 14.98
CA GLN A 134 4.38 15.14 13.95
C GLN A 134 5.61 14.70 13.18
N LEU A 135 5.58 13.46 12.73
CA LEU A 135 6.68 12.88 11.96
C LEU A 135 6.63 13.34 10.49
N SER A 136 7.78 13.28 9.82
CA SER A 136 7.87 13.67 8.42
C SER A 136 7.32 12.57 7.52
N PHE A 137 6.34 12.93 6.70
CA PHE A 137 5.76 12.07 5.67
C PHE A 137 5.97 12.72 4.31
N MET A 138 6.00 11.91 3.27
CA MET A 138 6.05 12.39 1.89
C MET A 138 4.70 12.17 1.23
N GLU A 139 4.15 13.22 0.64
CA GLU A 139 2.97 13.09 -0.21
C GLU A 139 3.36 12.43 -1.53
N PHE A 140 2.52 11.51 -2.00
CA PHE A 140 2.75 10.89 -3.31
C PHE A 140 1.44 10.76 -4.07
N CYS A 141 1.55 10.73 -5.39
CA CYS A 141 0.40 10.53 -6.25
C CYS A 141 0.79 9.88 -7.57
N LYS A 142 -0.22 9.32 -8.23
CA LYS A 142 -0.07 8.76 -9.56
C LYS A 142 -1.34 9.04 -10.34
N ALA A 143 -1.21 9.72 -11.46
CA ALA A 143 -2.31 9.87 -12.41
C ALA A 143 -2.50 8.54 -13.12
N ASN A 144 -3.74 8.09 -13.21
CA ASN A 144 -4.08 6.79 -13.77
C ASN A 144 -5.16 6.95 -14.84
N GLY A 145 -5.39 5.87 -15.60
CA GLY A 145 -6.39 5.89 -16.67
C GLY A 145 -5.90 6.61 -17.91
N PRO A 146 -6.82 7.02 -18.82
CA PRO A 146 -6.45 7.53 -20.13
C PRO A 146 -5.56 8.76 -20.12
N PHE A 147 -5.68 9.61 -19.10
CA PHE A 147 -4.95 10.88 -19.05
C PHE A 147 -3.47 10.71 -18.69
N SER A 148 -3.07 9.59 -18.10
CA SER A 148 -1.68 9.37 -17.75
C SER A 148 -0.79 9.28 -18.98
N ASN A 149 -1.28 8.71 -20.08
CA ASN A 149 -0.52 8.59 -21.33
C ASN A 149 -0.31 9.95 -22.01
N ILE A 150 -1.29 10.83 -21.90
CA ILE A 150 -1.19 12.18 -22.48
C ILE A 150 -0.14 12.98 -21.73
N ARG A 151 -0.08 12.86 -20.42
CA ARG A 151 0.84 13.61 -19.56
C ARG A 151 2.29 13.16 -19.69
N SER A 152 2.53 11.95 -20.10
CA SER A 152 3.89 11.41 -20.22
C SER A 152 4.61 11.81 -21.48
N ARG A 153 4.01 12.65 -22.31
CA ARG A 153 4.61 13.14 -23.56
C ARG A 153 5.40 14.45 -23.38
#